data_bc600219ca97d3da4fe8fcc9a59db2ff
#
_entry.id   bc600219ca97d3da4fe8fcc9a59db2ff
#
_cell.length_a   1.000
_cell.length_b   1.000
_cell.length_c   1.000
_cell.angle_alpha   90.00
_cell.angle_beta   90.00
_cell.angle_gamma   90.00
#
_symmetry.space_group_name_H-M   'P 1'
#
loop_
_entity.id
_entity.type
_entity.pdbx_description
1 polymer ?
#
loop_
_entity_poly.entity_id
_entity_poly.type
_entity_poly.pdbx_seq_one_letter_code
_entity_poly.pdbx_strand_id
1 'polypeptide(L)'
;MGKIFSVEFLIQSIPQIAVYLPITLLITIASCVAGLIVGFFIALARYFEVRVLKTVAKVYISFIRGTPTMVQLVLVYYGIPILLRVMNEAWGTSFDINGIHPVVFAIITLGLNAAAYMSEIIRSALMSVDEGQVEACYSLNMTKWQTLISVVIPQAFVVALPSLGNNFISLLKETSLVFNIAVVDIMAQARIVGARSYRYFEVYIAVSLIYWVCCMLLERLLAKIDTYVRRKERRS
;
A
#
# COMPACT_ATOMS: atom_id res chain seq x y z
N MET A 1 -2.68 44.89 10.44
CA MET A 1 -3.31 43.60 10.73
C MET A 1 -3.10 42.69 9.52
N GLY A 2 -2.30 41.62 9.64
CA GLY A 2 -2.11 40.66 8.55
C GLY A 2 -3.44 40.01 8.19
N LYS A 3 -3.71 39.82 6.88
CA LYS A 3 -4.92 39.11 6.43
C LYS A 3 -4.96 37.74 7.13
N ILE A 4 -6.08 37.43 7.81
CA ILE A 4 -6.30 36.18 8.54
C ILE A 4 -6.12 34.97 7.58
N PHE A 5 -6.46 35.15 6.30
CA PHE A 5 -6.30 34.19 5.22
C PHE A 5 -5.77 34.86 3.96
N SER A 6 -4.81 34.21 3.28
CA SER A 6 -4.22 34.69 2.03
C SER A 6 -4.31 33.66 0.93
N VAL A 7 -5.21 33.94 -0.04
CA VAL A 7 -5.34 33.11 -1.27
C VAL A 7 -4.06 33.12 -2.07
N GLU A 8 -3.36 34.25 -2.12
CA GLU A 8 -2.08 34.38 -2.83
C GLU A 8 -1.02 33.42 -2.26
N PHE A 9 -0.88 33.39 -0.93
CA PHE A 9 0.05 32.49 -0.27
C PHE A 9 -0.34 31.00 -0.47
N LEU A 10 -1.64 30.69 -0.44
CA LEU A 10 -2.13 29.35 -0.75
C LEU A 10 -1.69 28.90 -2.16
N ILE A 11 -1.90 29.73 -3.19
CA ILE A 11 -1.51 29.42 -4.57
C ILE A 11 0.00 29.26 -4.69
N GLN A 12 0.79 30.14 -4.05
CA GLN A 12 2.26 30.07 -4.06
C GLN A 12 2.81 28.84 -3.33
N SER A 13 2.10 28.29 -2.34
CA SER A 13 2.53 27.11 -1.60
C SER A 13 2.31 25.81 -2.38
N ILE A 14 1.35 25.73 -3.30
CA ILE A 14 1.07 24.52 -4.09
C ILE A 14 2.32 24.00 -4.83
N PRO A 15 3.02 24.79 -5.67
CA PRO A 15 4.20 24.28 -6.37
C PRO A 15 5.34 23.91 -5.42
N GLN A 16 5.51 24.62 -4.30
CA GLN A 16 6.54 24.33 -3.30
C GLN A 16 6.34 22.96 -2.63
N ILE A 17 5.08 22.56 -2.45
CA ILE A 17 4.71 21.26 -1.88
C ILE A 17 4.75 20.18 -2.96
N ALA A 18 4.21 20.47 -4.14
CA ALA A 18 4.08 19.50 -5.24
C ALA A 18 5.43 18.97 -5.76
N VAL A 19 6.53 19.70 -5.59
CA VAL A 19 7.90 19.23 -5.91
C VAL A 19 8.23 17.89 -5.23
N TYR A 20 7.63 17.59 -4.08
CA TYR A 20 7.83 16.32 -3.34
C TYR A 20 6.84 15.21 -3.71
N LEU A 21 5.92 15.46 -4.64
CA LEU A 21 4.98 14.46 -5.14
C LEU A 21 5.69 13.17 -5.70
N PRO A 22 6.82 13.27 -6.41
CA PRO A 22 7.53 12.07 -6.88
C PRO A 22 7.95 11.10 -5.75
N ILE A 23 8.36 11.62 -4.59
CA ILE A 23 8.72 10.78 -3.42
C ILE A 23 7.47 10.09 -2.86
N THR A 24 6.36 10.82 -2.74
CA THR A 24 5.07 10.28 -2.31
C THR A 24 4.62 9.14 -3.23
N LEU A 25 4.69 9.35 -4.55
CA LEU A 25 4.33 8.34 -5.55
C LEU A 25 5.29 7.15 -5.54
N LEU A 26 6.59 7.38 -5.39
CA LEU A 26 7.58 6.31 -5.28
C LEU A 26 7.26 5.38 -4.10
N ILE A 27 7.03 5.95 -2.92
CA ILE A 27 6.69 5.17 -1.72
C ILE A 27 5.38 4.40 -1.95
N THR A 28 4.35 5.07 -2.50
CA THR A 28 3.05 4.43 -2.78
C THR A 28 3.20 3.24 -3.72
N ILE A 29 3.87 3.43 -4.86
CA ILE A 29 4.02 2.39 -5.88
C ILE A 29 4.90 1.24 -5.36
N ALA A 30 6.04 1.54 -4.74
CA ALA A 30 6.94 0.53 -4.21
C ALA A 30 6.27 -0.31 -3.11
N SER A 31 5.56 0.35 -2.18
CA SER A 31 4.80 -0.34 -1.13
C SER A 31 3.63 -1.16 -1.69
N CYS A 32 2.94 -0.65 -2.70
CA CYS A 32 1.86 -1.38 -3.38
C CYS A 32 2.37 -2.66 -4.05
N VAL A 33 3.47 -2.57 -4.80
CA VAL A 33 4.08 -3.73 -5.48
C VAL A 33 4.54 -4.76 -4.46
N ALA A 34 5.26 -4.33 -3.42
CA ALA A 34 5.70 -5.22 -2.34
C ALA A 34 4.49 -5.86 -1.63
N GLY A 35 3.47 -5.06 -1.31
CA GLY A 35 2.23 -5.50 -0.68
C GLY A 35 1.45 -6.50 -1.54
N LEU A 36 1.38 -6.27 -2.85
CA LEU A 36 0.70 -7.17 -3.77
C LEU A 36 1.42 -8.52 -3.87
N ILE A 37 2.74 -8.53 -3.98
CA ILE A 37 3.55 -9.76 -4.05
C ILE A 37 3.38 -10.57 -2.76
N VAL A 38 3.65 -9.96 -1.61
CA VAL A 38 3.56 -10.64 -0.30
C VAL A 38 2.11 -11.05 -0.01
N GLY A 39 1.14 -10.16 -0.26
CA GLY A 39 -0.28 -10.43 -0.08
C GLY A 39 -0.80 -11.57 -0.95
N PHE A 40 -0.32 -11.69 -2.19
CA PHE A 40 -0.67 -12.80 -3.08
C PHE A 40 -0.22 -14.16 -2.50
N PHE A 41 1.02 -14.28 -2.04
CA PHE A 41 1.51 -15.52 -1.43
C PHE A 41 0.78 -15.86 -0.13
N ILE A 42 0.46 -14.85 0.69
CA ILE A 42 -0.35 -15.04 1.90
C ILE A 42 -1.76 -15.53 1.54
N ALA A 43 -2.38 -14.95 0.51
CA ALA A 43 -3.70 -15.36 0.04
C ALA A 43 -3.70 -16.81 -0.46
N LEU A 44 -2.70 -17.21 -1.26
CA LEU A 44 -2.55 -18.59 -1.74
C LEU A 44 -2.34 -19.58 -0.60
N ALA A 45 -1.45 -19.26 0.36
CA ALA A 45 -1.21 -20.13 1.52
C ALA A 45 -2.49 -20.38 2.33
N ARG A 46 -3.37 -19.39 2.41
CA ARG A 46 -4.67 -19.49 3.09
C ARG A 46 -5.75 -20.13 2.22
N TYR A 47 -5.71 -19.94 0.92
CA TYR A 47 -6.61 -20.58 -0.04
C TYR A 47 -6.40 -22.10 -0.07
N PHE A 48 -5.13 -22.54 -0.10
CA PHE A 48 -4.77 -23.96 -0.04
C PHE A 48 -4.75 -24.56 1.37
N GLU A 49 -5.12 -23.78 2.37
CA GLU A 49 -5.21 -24.22 3.77
C GLU A 49 -3.91 -24.82 4.34
N VAL A 50 -2.74 -24.36 3.89
CA VAL A 50 -1.44 -24.82 4.41
C VAL A 50 -1.35 -24.54 5.90
N ARG A 51 -1.48 -25.59 6.73
CA ARG A 51 -1.80 -25.52 8.16
C ARG A 51 -0.95 -24.49 8.94
N VAL A 52 0.37 -24.54 8.84
CA VAL A 52 1.28 -23.63 9.55
C VAL A 52 1.19 -22.22 9.00
N LEU A 53 1.31 -22.06 7.67
CA LEU A 53 1.25 -20.74 7.02
C LEU A 53 -0.10 -20.04 7.22
N LYS A 54 -1.20 -20.77 7.18
CA LYS A 54 -2.55 -20.25 7.47
C LYS A 54 -2.62 -19.63 8.86
N THR A 55 -2.04 -20.29 9.88
CA THR A 55 -2.06 -19.78 11.26
C THR A 55 -1.18 -18.54 11.41
N VAL A 56 0.05 -18.57 10.90
CA VAL A 56 0.97 -17.43 10.92
C VAL A 56 0.34 -16.24 10.18
N ALA A 57 -0.23 -16.47 9.00
CA ALA A 57 -0.92 -15.45 8.21
C ALA A 57 -2.10 -14.81 8.98
N LYS A 58 -2.91 -15.62 9.70
CA LYS A 58 -4.02 -15.08 10.50
C LYS A 58 -3.52 -14.16 11.61
N VAL A 59 -2.46 -14.55 12.32
CA VAL A 59 -1.86 -13.74 13.38
C VAL A 59 -1.30 -12.44 12.81
N TYR A 60 -0.53 -12.53 11.71
CA TYR A 60 0.01 -11.37 11.01
C TYR A 60 -1.09 -10.39 10.57
N ILE A 61 -2.12 -10.87 9.86
CA ILE A 61 -3.22 -10.03 9.38
C ILE A 61 -3.96 -9.40 10.55
N SER A 62 -4.23 -10.17 11.61
CA SER A 62 -4.89 -9.67 12.81
C SER A 62 -4.09 -8.55 13.48
N PHE A 63 -2.77 -8.73 13.62
CA PHE A 63 -1.88 -7.72 14.20
C PHE A 63 -1.84 -6.45 13.35
N ILE A 64 -1.57 -6.58 12.05
CA ILE A 64 -1.44 -5.43 11.15
C ILE A 64 -2.74 -4.64 11.06
N ARG A 65 -3.88 -5.32 10.91
CA ARG A 65 -5.19 -4.64 10.81
C ARG A 65 -5.73 -4.17 12.16
N GLY A 66 -5.21 -4.69 13.25
CA GLY A 66 -5.59 -4.31 14.62
C GLY A 66 -4.74 -3.19 15.23
N THR A 67 -3.69 -2.73 14.54
CA THR A 67 -2.79 -1.70 15.05
C THR A 67 -2.74 -0.48 14.11
N PRO A 68 -2.58 0.76 14.65
CA PRO A 68 -2.50 1.96 13.81
C PRO A 68 -1.24 1.96 12.92
N THR A 69 -1.37 2.32 11.65
CA THR A 69 -0.27 2.40 10.67
C THR A 69 0.89 3.29 11.16
N MET A 70 0.58 4.40 11.84
CA MET A 70 1.59 5.28 12.43
C MET A 70 2.46 4.55 13.47
N VAL A 71 1.84 3.73 14.33
CA VAL A 71 2.56 2.94 15.34
C VAL A 71 3.47 1.92 14.66
N GLN A 72 2.99 1.27 13.60
CA GLN A 72 3.78 0.32 12.81
C GLN A 72 5.01 1.00 12.17
N LEU A 73 4.84 2.22 11.61
CA LEU A 73 5.94 3.02 11.05
C LEU A 73 7.03 3.28 12.09
N VAL A 74 6.64 3.72 13.28
CA VAL A 74 7.58 4.01 14.38
C VAL A 74 8.27 2.74 14.87
N LEU A 75 7.51 1.65 15.03
CA LEU A 75 8.07 0.34 15.44
C LEU A 75 9.11 -0.18 14.44
N VAL A 76 8.84 -0.09 13.15
CA VAL A 76 9.77 -0.57 12.11
C VAL A 76 10.99 0.35 12.04
N TYR A 77 10.80 1.67 12.11
CA TYR A 77 11.88 2.66 12.03
C TYR A 77 12.90 2.52 13.16
N TYR A 78 12.45 2.30 14.38
CA TYR A 78 13.34 2.07 15.53
C TYR A 78 13.70 0.61 15.72
N GLY A 79 12.81 -0.32 15.40
CA GLY A 79 12.98 -1.75 15.65
C GLY A 79 14.01 -2.42 14.73
N ILE A 80 14.00 -2.08 13.43
CA ILE A 80 14.98 -2.68 12.50
C ILE A 80 16.43 -2.35 12.89
N PRO A 81 16.83 -1.08 13.19
CA PRO A 81 18.17 -0.77 13.66
C PRO A 81 18.56 -1.51 14.93
N ILE A 82 17.64 -1.66 15.88
CA ILE A 82 17.88 -2.43 17.12
C ILE A 82 18.13 -3.90 16.79
N LEU A 83 17.29 -4.49 15.93
CA LEU A 83 17.43 -5.88 15.50
C LEU A 83 18.78 -6.12 14.81
N LEU A 84 19.18 -5.23 13.88
CA LEU A 84 20.46 -5.34 13.18
C LEU A 84 21.65 -5.23 14.13
N ARG A 85 21.56 -4.36 15.16
CA ARG A 85 22.58 -4.27 16.20
C ARG A 85 22.73 -5.57 16.96
N VAL A 86 21.61 -6.15 17.43
CA VAL A 86 21.61 -7.43 18.12
C VAL A 86 22.19 -8.54 17.24
N MET A 87 21.86 -8.56 15.95
CA MET A 87 22.44 -9.54 15.01
C MET A 87 23.94 -9.35 14.83
N ASN A 88 24.43 -8.10 14.72
CA ASN A 88 25.85 -7.81 14.63
C ASN A 88 26.62 -8.30 15.86
N GLU A 89 26.06 -8.07 17.05
CA GLU A 89 26.66 -8.49 18.32
C GLU A 89 26.61 -10.02 18.51
N ALA A 90 25.48 -10.66 18.21
CA ALA A 90 25.28 -12.09 18.45
C ALA A 90 25.97 -13.00 17.42
N TRP A 91 26.03 -12.58 16.15
CA TRP A 91 26.51 -13.41 15.04
C TRP A 91 27.77 -12.87 14.35
N GLY A 92 28.36 -11.77 14.87
CA GLY A 92 29.56 -11.16 14.30
C GLY A 92 29.35 -10.60 12.89
N THR A 93 28.10 -10.25 12.53
CA THR A 93 27.79 -9.62 11.24
C THR A 93 28.14 -8.14 11.29
N SER A 94 28.28 -7.50 10.13
CA SER A 94 28.64 -6.08 10.01
C SER A 94 27.61 -5.31 9.20
N PHE A 95 26.31 -5.49 9.49
CA PHE A 95 25.27 -4.71 8.85
C PHE A 95 25.41 -3.22 9.16
N ASP A 96 25.35 -2.37 8.14
CA ASP A 96 25.32 -0.93 8.33
C ASP A 96 23.96 -0.50 8.86
N ILE A 97 23.93 -0.12 10.14
CA ILE A 97 22.72 0.27 10.85
C ILE A 97 22.29 1.70 10.49
N ASN A 98 23.26 2.57 10.20
CA ASN A 98 23.05 4.01 10.02
C ASN A 98 22.86 4.43 8.56
N GLY A 99 23.25 3.57 7.61
CA GLY A 99 23.15 3.84 6.18
C GLY A 99 21.77 3.62 5.56
N ILE A 100 20.80 3.11 6.32
CA ILE A 100 19.46 2.82 5.78
C ILE A 100 18.65 4.11 5.66
N HIS A 101 18.33 4.49 4.42
CA HIS A 101 17.54 5.69 4.16
C HIS A 101 16.10 5.54 4.71
N PRO A 102 15.52 6.58 5.38
CA PRO A 102 14.17 6.52 5.97
C PRO A 102 13.05 6.05 5.04
N VAL A 103 13.15 6.32 3.73
CA VAL A 103 12.20 5.86 2.69
C VAL A 103 12.11 4.32 2.66
N VAL A 104 13.19 3.60 2.96
CA VAL A 104 13.18 2.13 2.98
C VAL A 104 12.27 1.60 4.09
N PHE A 105 12.35 2.19 5.29
CA PHE A 105 11.46 1.84 6.41
C PHE A 105 10.00 2.16 6.09
N ALA A 106 9.74 3.28 5.40
CA ALA A 106 8.41 3.63 4.94
C ALA A 106 7.86 2.57 3.97
N ILE A 107 8.64 2.17 2.96
CA ILE A 107 8.24 1.16 1.97
C ILE A 107 8.00 -0.19 2.63
N ILE A 108 8.88 -0.63 3.54
CA ILE A 108 8.71 -1.89 4.27
C ILE A 108 7.40 -1.87 5.08
N THR A 109 7.19 -0.82 5.88
CA THR A 109 6.01 -0.76 6.75
C THR A 109 4.72 -0.68 5.97
N LEU A 110 4.64 0.25 5.03
CA LEU A 110 3.44 0.44 4.21
C LEU A 110 3.21 -0.76 3.28
N GLY A 111 4.27 -1.40 2.80
CA GLY A 111 4.19 -2.63 2.02
C GLY A 111 3.66 -3.81 2.83
N LEU A 112 4.13 -4.00 4.06
CA LEU A 112 3.59 -5.01 4.97
C LEU A 112 2.13 -4.69 5.35
N ASN A 113 1.81 -3.43 5.60
CA ASN A 113 0.43 -3.03 5.86
C ASN A 113 -0.47 -3.36 4.67
N ALA A 114 -0.09 -2.93 3.45
CA ALA A 114 -0.81 -3.23 2.23
C ALA A 114 -0.95 -4.74 1.98
N ALA A 115 0.08 -5.55 2.26
CA ALA A 115 0.05 -7.00 2.09
C ALA A 115 -1.05 -7.67 2.93
N ALA A 116 -1.27 -7.21 4.16
CA ALA A 116 -2.32 -7.74 5.01
C ALA A 116 -3.72 -7.48 4.42
N TYR A 117 -3.98 -6.25 3.94
CA TYR A 117 -5.26 -5.91 3.31
C TYR A 117 -5.43 -6.59 1.95
N MET A 118 -4.42 -6.55 1.08
CA MET A 118 -4.45 -7.15 -0.25
C MET A 118 -4.60 -8.66 -0.18
N SER A 119 -4.01 -9.34 0.81
CA SER A 119 -4.18 -10.79 0.99
C SER A 119 -5.63 -11.18 1.24
N GLU A 120 -6.38 -10.39 2.00
CA GLU A 120 -7.81 -10.64 2.21
C GLU A 120 -8.64 -10.36 0.96
N ILE A 121 -8.33 -9.28 0.23
CA ILE A 121 -8.99 -8.96 -1.04
C ILE A 121 -8.78 -10.09 -2.04
N ILE A 122 -7.54 -10.53 -2.22
CA ILE A 122 -7.20 -11.60 -3.18
C ILE A 122 -7.85 -12.92 -2.74
N ARG A 123 -7.75 -13.28 -1.46
CA ARG A 123 -8.37 -14.51 -0.95
C ARG A 123 -9.88 -14.50 -1.15
N SER A 124 -10.56 -13.40 -0.85
CA SER A 124 -11.99 -13.27 -1.05
C SER A 124 -12.39 -13.41 -2.53
N ALA A 125 -11.58 -12.82 -3.42
CA ALA A 125 -11.80 -12.95 -4.86
C ALA A 125 -11.56 -14.37 -5.38
N LEU A 126 -10.53 -15.07 -4.89
CA LEU A 126 -10.31 -16.48 -5.24
C LEU A 126 -11.47 -17.37 -4.79
N MET A 127 -12.07 -17.07 -3.65
CA MET A 127 -13.21 -17.83 -3.11
C MET A 127 -14.56 -17.42 -3.72
N SER A 128 -14.63 -16.37 -4.51
CA SER A 128 -15.87 -15.95 -5.19
C SER A 128 -16.10 -16.66 -6.52
N VAL A 129 -15.12 -17.43 -7.00
CA VAL A 129 -15.30 -18.24 -8.20
C VAL A 129 -16.19 -19.41 -7.89
N ASP A 130 -17.16 -19.69 -8.78
CA ASP A 130 -18.16 -20.74 -8.61
C ASP A 130 -17.50 -22.13 -8.46
N GLU A 131 -17.89 -22.86 -7.40
CA GLU A 131 -17.37 -24.18 -7.10
C GLU A 131 -17.64 -25.20 -8.21
N GLY A 132 -18.77 -25.08 -8.91
CA GLY A 132 -19.11 -25.92 -10.05
C GLY A 132 -18.13 -25.81 -11.21
N GLN A 133 -17.51 -24.62 -11.41
CA GLN A 133 -16.43 -24.48 -12.40
C GLN A 133 -15.16 -25.23 -11.98
N VAL A 134 -14.85 -25.21 -10.69
CA VAL A 134 -13.69 -25.94 -10.13
C VAL A 134 -13.91 -27.45 -10.24
N GLU A 135 -15.12 -27.92 -9.93
CA GLU A 135 -15.51 -29.33 -10.06
C GLU A 135 -15.49 -29.80 -11.53
N ALA A 136 -15.96 -28.95 -12.46
CA ALA A 136 -15.88 -29.24 -13.89
C ALA A 136 -14.43 -29.40 -14.37
N CYS A 137 -13.52 -28.55 -13.88
CA CYS A 137 -12.08 -28.68 -14.19
C CYS A 137 -11.51 -30.03 -13.70
N TYR A 138 -11.88 -30.45 -12.50
CA TYR A 138 -11.43 -31.74 -11.96
C TYR A 138 -12.05 -32.92 -12.74
N SER A 139 -13.27 -32.82 -13.22
CA SER A 139 -13.89 -33.79 -14.09
C SER A 139 -13.18 -33.94 -15.44
N LEU A 140 -12.48 -32.88 -15.88
CA LEU A 140 -11.59 -32.88 -17.05
C LEU A 140 -10.15 -33.31 -16.72
N ASN A 141 -9.90 -33.91 -15.53
CA ASN A 141 -8.58 -34.32 -15.03
C ASN A 141 -7.56 -33.18 -14.90
N MET A 142 -8.00 -31.93 -14.74
CA MET A 142 -7.10 -30.80 -14.46
C MET A 142 -6.55 -30.91 -13.03
N THR A 143 -5.27 -30.64 -12.88
CA THR A 143 -4.64 -30.52 -11.55
C THR A 143 -5.09 -29.26 -10.85
N LYS A 144 -4.94 -29.20 -9.51
CA LYS A 144 -5.25 -28.00 -8.70
C LYS A 144 -4.56 -26.74 -9.24
N TRP A 145 -3.31 -26.85 -9.69
CA TRP A 145 -2.56 -25.72 -10.24
C TRP A 145 -3.05 -25.30 -11.63
N GLN A 146 -3.41 -26.26 -12.49
CA GLN A 146 -4.00 -25.97 -13.78
C GLN A 146 -5.34 -25.25 -13.62
N THR A 147 -6.22 -25.76 -12.76
CA THR A 147 -7.50 -25.13 -12.42
C THR A 147 -7.28 -23.72 -11.87
N LEU A 148 -6.35 -23.54 -10.92
CA LEU A 148 -6.06 -22.26 -10.33
C LEU A 148 -5.59 -21.23 -11.37
N ILE A 149 -4.60 -21.58 -12.19
CA ILE A 149 -3.99 -20.64 -13.13
C ILE A 149 -4.91 -20.36 -14.33
N SER A 150 -5.59 -21.37 -14.85
CA SER A 150 -6.35 -21.23 -16.10
C SER A 150 -7.78 -20.75 -15.89
N VAL A 151 -8.38 -20.99 -14.71
CA VAL A 151 -9.80 -20.70 -14.47
C VAL A 151 -9.99 -19.76 -13.30
N VAL A 152 -9.41 -20.06 -12.14
CA VAL A 152 -9.71 -19.30 -10.91
C VAL A 152 -9.01 -17.94 -10.89
N ILE A 153 -7.71 -17.85 -11.14
CA ILE A 153 -6.96 -16.58 -11.09
C ILE A 153 -7.49 -15.54 -12.08
N PRO A 154 -7.76 -15.88 -13.37
CA PRO A 154 -8.29 -14.88 -14.31
C PRO A 154 -9.60 -14.26 -13.86
N GLN A 155 -10.54 -15.07 -13.37
CA GLN A 155 -11.83 -14.59 -12.87
C GLN A 155 -11.68 -13.81 -11.56
N ALA A 156 -10.92 -14.36 -10.60
CA ALA A 156 -10.64 -13.70 -9.33
C ALA A 156 -9.95 -12.34 -9.52
N PHE A 157 -9.08 -12.19 -10.52
CA PHE A 157 -8.42 -10.93 -10.83
C PHE A 157 -9.42 -9.82 -11.16
N VAL A 158 -10.42 -10.12 -11.99
CA VAL A 158 -11.46 -9.14 -12.37
C VAL A 158 -12.27 -8.72 -11.14
N VAL A 159 -12.59 -9.67 -10.26
CA VAL A 159 -13.33 -9.39 -9.00
C VAL A 159 -12.47 -8.58 -8.01
N ALA A 160 -11.18 -8.88 -7.91
CA ALA A 160 -10.27 -8.21 -6.97
C ALA A 160 -9.91 -6.78 -7.39
N LEU A 161 -9.89 -6.50 -8.70
CA LEU A 161 -9.32 -5.29 -9.28
C LEU A 161 -9.87 -3.97 -8.67
N PRO A 162 -11.19 -3.76 -8.50
CA PRO A 162 -11.71 -2.54 -7.89
C PRO A 162 -11.24 -2.36 -6.44
N SER A 163 -11.23 -3.44 -5.65
CA SER A 163 -10.83 -3.40 -4.24
C SER A 163 -9.32 -3.18 -4.10
N LEU A 164 -8.50 -3.76 -4.96
CA LEU A 164 -7.06 -3.50 -5.02
C LEU A 164 -6.78 -2.05 -5.42
N GLY A 165 -7.54 -1.50 -6.37
CA GLY A 165 -7.46 -0.10 -6.76
C GLY A 165 -7.79 0.85 -5.60
N ASN A 166 -8.85 0.59 -4.86
CA ASN A 166 -9.23 1.36 -3.67
C ASN A 166 -8.15 1.27 -2.58
N ASN A 167 -7.52 0.10 -2.40
CA ASN A 167 -6.41 -0.06 -1.46
C ASN A 167 -5.18 0.76 -1.89
N PHE A 168 -4.87 0.82 -3.19
CA PHE A 168 -3.81 1.66 -3.73
C PHE A 168 -4.04 3.16 -3.42
N ILE A 169 -5.27 3.67 -3.60
CA ILE A 169 -5.62 5.05 -3.27
C ILE A 169 -5.53 5.31 -1.76
N SER A 170 -5.93 4.33 -0.93
CA SER A 170 -5.77 4.43 0.53
C SER A 170 -4.30 4.50 0.92
N LEU A 171 -3.46 3.67 0.30
CA LEU A 171 -2.01 3.66 0.51
C LEU A 171 -1.36 5.01 0.17
N LEU A 172 -1.79 5.67 -0.94
CA LEU A 172 -1.33 7.02 -1.26
C LEU A 172 -1.63 8.01 -0.13
N LYS A 173 -2.81 7.93 0.49
CA LYS A 173 -3.16 8.81 1.63
C LYS A 173 -2.38 8.46 2.88
N GLU A 174 -2.07 7.20 3.12
CA GLU A 174 -1.28 6.73 4.26
C GLU A 174 0.18 7.17 4.20
N THR A 175 0.73 7.49 3.00
CA THR A 175 2.07 8.08 2.92
C THR A 175 2.18 9.37 3.70
N SER A 176 1.07 10.09 3.92
CA SER A 176 1.07 11.28 4.76
C SER A 176 1.57 11.06 6.20
N LEU A 177 1.70 9.80 6.64
CA LEU A 177 2.21 9.46 7.97
C LEU A 177 3.74 9.33 8.01
N VAL A 178 4.41 9.21 6.85
CA VAL A 178 5.86 8.95 6.79
C VAL A 178 6.72 10.12 7.28
N PHE A 179 6.17 11.32 7.39
CA PHE A 179 6.88 12.44 8.00
C PHE A 179 7.31 12.15 9.46
N ASN A 180 6.61 11.26 10.18
CA ASN A 180 6.95 10.88 11.55
C ASN A 180 8.28 10.09 11.65
N ILE A 181 8.78 9.57 10.54
CA ILE A 181 10.05 8.85 10.44
C ILE A 181 11.07 9.59 9.56
N ALA A 182 11.04 10.93 9.59
CA ALA A 182 11.96 11.82 8.90
C ALA A 182 11.99 11.70 7.36
N VAL A 183 10.94 11.18 6.73
CA VAL A 183 10.78 11.20 5.27
C VAL A 183 10.15 12.52 4.85
N VAL A 184 10.79 13.23 3.92
CA VAL A 184 10.23 14.48 3.38
C VAL A 184 9.44 14.16 2.12
N ASP A 185 8.13 13.97 2.30
CA ASP A 185 7.11 13.83 1.27
C ASP A 185 6.30 15.12 1.12
N ILE A 186 5.17 15.10 0.38
CA ILE A 186 4.31 16.29 0.23
C ILE A 186 3.74 16.77 1.58
N MET A 187 3.43 15.87 2.52
CA MET A 187 2.91 16.25 3.84
C MET A 187 4.01 16.86 4.73
N ALA A 188 5.21 16.28 4.75
CA ALA A 188 6.35 16.83 5.46
C ALA A 188 6.73 18.21 4.91
N GLN A 189 6.76 18.38 3.58
CA GLN A 189 7.04 19.66 2.96
C GLN A 189 5.97 20.71 3.29
N ALA A 190 4.71 20.33 3.30
CA ALA A 190 3.63 21.21 3.74
C ALA A 190 3.87 21.73 5.16
N ARG A 191 4.28 20.86 6.09
CA ARG A 191 4.63 21.25 7.46
C ARG A 191 5.84 22.20 7.52
N ILE A 192 6.87 21.97 6.69
CA ILE A 192 8.05 22.85 6.60
C ILE A 192 7.65 24.23 6.12
N VAL A 193 6.83 24.33 5.06
CA VAL A 193 6.31 25.60 4.54
C VAL A 193 5.45 26.30 5.59
N GLY A 194 4.57 25.57 6.26
CA GLY A 194 3.74 26.08 7.35
C GLY A 194 4.56 26.63 8.53
N ALA A 195 5.59 25.91 8.94
CA ALA A 195 6.48 26.32 10.04
C ALA A 195 7.26 27.60 9.71
N ARG A 196 7.71 27.77 8.46
CA ARG A 196 8.43 28.97 8.01
C ARG A 196 7.55 30.21 7.90
N SER A 197 6.29 30.02 7.55
CA SER A 197 5.34 31.12 7.25
C SER A 197 4.37 31.42 8.38
N TYR A 198 4.25 30.51 9.36
CA TYR A 198 3.18 30.50 10.39
C TYR A 198 1.75 30.45 9.81
N ARG A 199 1.61 30.01 8.53
CA ARG A 199 0.34 29.94 7.80
C ARG A 199 -0.07 28.49 7.55
N TYR A 200 -0.27 27.75 8.61
CA TYR A 200 -0.60 26.32 8.54
C TYR A 200 -1.93 26.04 7.84
N PHE A 201 -2.93 26.93 8.01
CA PHE A 201 -4.26 26.70 7.45
C PHE A 201 -4.23 26.73 5.93
N GLU A 202 -3.60 27.73 5.31
CA GLU A 202 -3.45 27.83 3.86
C GLU A 202 -2.65 26.66 3.30
N VAL A 203 -1.58 26.26 3.99
CA VAL A 203 -0.73 25.12 3.59
C VAL A 203 -1.48 23.79 3.66
N TYR A 204 -2.29 23.56 4.70
CA TYR A 204 -3.11 22.36 4.78
C TYR A 204 -4.21 22.31 3.74
N ILE A 205 -4.79 23.44 3.34
CA ILE A 205 -5.68 23.51 2.18
C ILE A 205 -4.91 23.14 0.90
N ALA A 206 -3.71 23.70 0.70
CA ALA A 206 -2.89 23.40 -0.49
C ALA A 206 -2.56 21.91 -0.60
N VAL A 207 -2.08 21.28 0.48
CA VAL A 207 -1.76 19.83 0.46
C VAL A 207 -3.01 18.97 0.29
N SER A 208 -4.14 19.38 0.87
CA SER A 208 -5.42 18.67 0.68
C SER A 208 -5.87 18.71 -0.79
N LEU A 209 -5.71 19.86 -1.46
CA LEU A 209 -6.00 19.98 -2.89
C LEU A 209 -5.09 19.08 -3.74
N ILE A 210 -3.78 19.00 -3.41
CA ILE A 210 -2.84 18.13 -4.11
C ILE A 210 -3.27 16.65 -3.97
N TYR A 211 -3.55 16.17 -2.74
CA TYR A 211 -4.03 14.81 -2.51
C TYR A 211 -5.34 14.54 -3.23
N TRP A 212 -6.30 15.48 -3.17
CA TRP A 212 -7.60 15.34 -3.83
C TRP A 212 -7.46 15.18 -5.33
N VAL A 213 -6.67 16.03 -5.99
CA VAL A 213 -6.41 15.93 -7.43
C VAL A 213 -5.73 14.61 -7.78
N CYS A 214 -4.71 14.18 -7.01
CA CYS A 214 -4.04 12.90 -7.22
C CYS A 214 -5.02 11.72 -7.08
N CYS A 215 -5.83 11.69 -6.02
CA CYS A 215 -6.83 10.63 -5.84
C CYS A 215 -7.86 10.61 -6.96
N MET A 216 -8.40 11.76 -7.36
CA MET A 216 -9.36 11.89 -8.46
C MET A 216 -8.79 11.37 -9.79
N LEU A 217 -7.52 11.68 -10.09
CA LEU A 217 -6.87 11.19 -11.31
C LEU A 217 -6.67 9.67 -11.27
N LEU A 218 -6.26 9.14 -10.11
CA LEU A 218 -6.09 7.70 -9.90
C LEU A 218 -7.43 6.96 -9.98
N GLU A 219 -8.48 7.46 -9.36
CA GLU A 219 -9.83 6.88 -9.44
C GLU A 219 -10.32 6.78 -10.88
N ARG A 220 -10.14 7.84 -11.68
CA ARG A 220 -10.50 7.82 -13.11
C ARG A 220 -9.68 6.81 -13.90
N LEU A 221 -8.37 6.71 -13.62
CA LEU A 221 -7.50 5.75 -14.27
C LEU A 221 -7.93 4.32 -13.96
N LEU A 222 -8.14 4.01 -12.67
CA LEU A 222 -8.56 2.69 -12.19
C LEU A 222 -9.93 2.29 -12.73
N ALA A 223 -10.89 3.22 -12.80
CA ALA A 223 -12.20 2.96 -13.39
C ALA A 223 -12.11 2.62 -14.90
N LYS A 224 -11.21 3.27 -15.63
CA LYS A 224 -10.95 2.92 -17.05
C LYS A 224 -10.35 1.52 -17.18
N ILE A 225 -9.39 1.18 -16.32
CA ILE A 225 -8.76 -0.16 -16.30
C ILE A 225 -9.81 -1.23 -15.99
N ASP A 226 -10.62 -1.03 -14.94
CA ASP A 226 -11.69 -1.96 -14.56
C ASP A 226 -12.67 -2.19 -15.72
N THR A 227 -13.13 -1.11 -16.36
CA THR A 227 -14.03 -1.19 -17.50
C THR A 227 -13.41 -1.96 -18.67
N TYR A 228 -12.13 -1.74 -18.95
CA TYR A 228 -11.42 -2.44 -20.02
C TYR A 228 -11.29 -3.94 -19.73
N VAL A 229 -10.90 -4.30 -18.53
CA VAL A 229 -10.72 -5.71 -18.10
C VAL A 229 -12.05 -6.47 -18.14
N ARG A 230 -13.13 -5.90 -17.60
CA ARG A 230 -14.47 -6.52 -17.65
C ARG A 230 -15.03 -6.70 -19.05
N ARG A 231 -14.72 -5.75 -19.97
CA ARG A 231 -15.11 -5.90 -21.37
C ARG A 231 -14.39 -7.05 -22.07
N LYS A 232 -13.11 -7.25 -21.73
CA LYS A 232 -12.31 -8.33 -22.31
C LYS A 232 -12.80 -9.70 -21.81
N GLU A 233 -13.09 -9.83 -20.51
CA GLU A 233 -13.64 -11.07 -19.94
C GLU A 233 -14.97 -11.49 -20.58
N ARG A 234 -15.88 -10.55 -20.81
CA ARG A 234 -17.18 -10.85 -21.46
C ARG A 234 -17.07 -11.32 -22.94
N ARG A 235 -15.91 -11.20 -23.53
CA ARG A 235 -15.65 -11.57 -24.93
C ARG A 235 -14.85 -12.88 -25.08
N SER A 236 -14.26 -13.35 -24.01
CA SER A 236 -13.57 -14.66 -23.89
C SER A 236 -14.52 -15.73 -23.38
#